data_8828b63389ac6431514ba89b7c254ad9
#
_entry.id   8828b63389ac6431514ba89b7c254ad9
#
_cell.length_a   1.000
_cell.length_b   1.000
_cell.length_c   1.000
_cell.angle_alpha   90.00
_cell.angle_beta   90.00
_cell.angle_gamma   90.00
#
_symmetry.space_group_name_H-M   'P 1'
#
loop_
_entity.id
_entity.type
_entity.pdbx_description
1 polymer ?
#
loop_
_entity_poly.entity_id
_entity_poly.type
_entity_poly.pdbx_seq_one_letter_code
_entity_poly.pdbx_strand_id
1 'polypeptide(L)'
;MTSGHDDSDLRALRRMLPVPAERDFPPGRRHQREEHLMSSWLQMARQDGKRTSSRLLAPVPRRRGLALAGTAAAVGALTLGVTVLLPGTSSTPAAAATPELLTYVQDAPTQDAAKILNELADTAARRPDTTVHGTEHLESRSWNLNTVAGAKTASAVVPTESELWVDPDGTAHATSRSDAPEFPTEESRKHWKDLGRPTGPGKPEVNDEPAGPRARMWEGRPPTDVKALKTWLAQGHPIENGPAETLVAVNDLLHERVLSAPERAAVLRVLADVPGLSYQGTTTDRAGRTGKAFSLDRDHGGLPARQTLIVDPASGRILDNEEVLTKTAGKLGIPIPSVISYTVYLAADTQPAPTR
;
A
#
# COMPACT_ATOMS: atom_id res chain seq x y z
N MET A 1 -45.73 -21.35 8.96
CA MET A 1 -45.81 -20.60 10.22
C MET A 1 -44.61 -20.97 11.08
N THR A 2 -43.43 -20.37 10.85
CA THR A 2 -42.26 -20.48 11.73
C THR A 2 -41.26 -19.42 11.29
N SER A 3 -41.51 -18.13 11.54
CA SER A 3 -40.54 -17.05 11.26
C SER A 3 -40.60 -15.92 12.31
N GLY A 4 -41.16 -16.16 13.48
CA GLY A 4 -41.33 -15.10 14.49
C GLY A 4 -40.41 -15.20 15.72
N HIS A 5 -39.62 -16.30 15.85
CA HIS A 5 -38.81 -16.53 17.06
C HIS A 5 -37.37 -15.99 16.98
N ASP A 6 -36.86 -15.85 15.78
CA ASP A 6 -35.42 -15.51 15.58
C ASP A 6 -35.13 -14.01 15.82
N ASP A 7 -36.11 -13.13 15.60
CA ASP A 7 -35.90 -11.68 15.70
C ASP A 7 -36.02 -11.15 17.14
N SER A 8 -36.75 -11.87 18.01
CA SER A 8 -36.88 -11.55 19.45
C SER A 8 -35.62 -11.94 20.22
N ASP A 9 -35.02 -13.06 19.89
CA ASP A 9 -33.81 -13.58 20.53
C ASP A 9 -32.58 -12.74 20.17
N LEU A 10 -32.50 -12.26 18.92
CA LEU A 10 -31.46 -11.31 18.48
C LEU A 10 -31.59 -9.95 19.18
N ARG A 11 -32.78 -9.47 19.46
CA ARG A 11 -33.01 -8.24 20.22
C ARG A 11 -32.69 -8.44 21.71
N ALA A 12 -32.94 -9.60 22.27
CA ALA A 12 -32.57 -9.93 23.65
C ALA A 12 -31.04 -10.01 23.82
N LEU A 13 -30.35 -10.68 22.88
CA LEU A 13 -28.88 -10.74 22.86
C LEU A 13 -28.21 -9.36 22.72
N ARG A 14 -28.75 -8.47 21.90
CA ARG A 14 -28.26 -7.10 21.79
C ARG A 14 -28.42 -6.26 23.06
N ARG A 15 -29.41 -6.58 23.93
CA ARG A 15 -29.59 -5.91 25.21
C ARG A 15 -28.67 -6.45 26.31
N MET A 16 -28.20 -7.68 26.17
CA MET A 16 -27.32 -8.33 27.15
C MET A 16 -25.82 -8.10 26.88
N LEU A 17 -25.46 -7.71 25.67
CA LEU A 17 -24.09 -7.32 25.36
C LEU A 17 -23.96 -5.81 25.56
N PRO A 18 -23.15 -5.33 26.54
CA PRO A 18 -22.85 -3.92 26.66
C PRO A 18 -22.23 -3.48 25.32
N VAL A 19 -22.86 -2.50 24.67
CA VAL A 19 -22.25 -1.83 23.52
C VAL A 19 -20.92 -1.28 24.04
N PRO A 20 -19.76 -1.72 23.52
CA PRO A 20 -18.50 -1.13 23.90
C PRO A 20 -18.61 0.37 23.62
N ALA A 21 -18.29 1.21 24.61
CA ALA A 21 -18.17 2.63 24.36
C ALA A 21 -17.31 2.80 23.11
N GLU A 22 -17.81 3.54 22.11
CA GLU A 22 -17.04 3.89 20.92
C GLU A 22 -15.77 4.60 21.44
N ARG A 23 -14.69 3.84 21.54
CA ARG A 23 -13.38 4.41 21.80
C ARG A 23 -12.95 5.01 20.46
N ASP A 24 -12.92 6.32 20.40
CA ASP A 24 -12.27 7.03 19.30
C ASP A 24 -10.84 6.51 19.17
N PHE A 25 -10.54 5.91 18.02
CA PHE A 25 -9.19 5.46 17.74
C PHE A 25 -8.33 6.66 17.37
N PRO A 26 -7.07 6.71 17.80
CA PRO A 26 -6.12 7.71 17.31
C PRO A 26 -6.11 7.76 15.78
N PRO A 27 -5.99 8.94 15.14
CA PRO A 27 -6.13 9.12 13.69
C PRO A 27 -5.24 8.22 12.84
N GLY A 28 -4.00 7.92 13.27
CA GLY A 28 -3.11 6.97 12.60
C GLY A 28 -3.67 5.55 12.51
N ARG A 29 -4.49 5.13 13.48
CA ARG A 29 -5.17 3.83 13.46
C ARG A 29 -6.41 3.78 12.57
N ARG A 30 -7.00 4.91 12.20
CA ARG A 30 -8.07 4.92 11.20
C ARG A 30 -7.54 4.46 9.84
N HIS A 31 -6.38 4.95 9.43
CA HIS A 31 -5.75 4.56 8.17
C HIS A 31 -5.37 3.07 8.17
N GLN A 32 -4.72 2.60 9.23
CA GLN A 32 -4.39 1.18 9.41
C GLN A 32 -5.65 0.29 9.47
N ARG A 33 -6.74 0.77 10.08
CA ARG A 33 -8.01 0.06 10.11
C ARG A 33 -8.68 0.01 8.74
N GLU A 34 -8.61 1.08 7.96
CA GLU A 34 -9.13 1.11 6.60
C GLU A 34 -8.34 0.17 5.69
N GLU A 35 -7.01 0.12 5.79
CA GLU A 35 -6.17 -0.85 5.08
C GLU A 35 -6.43 -2.29 5.56
N HIS A 36 -6.56 -2.51 6.87
CA HIS A 36 -6.90 -3.82 7.43
C HIS A 36 -8.32 -4.25 7.05
N LEU A 37 -9.29 -3.34 7.05
CA LEU A 37 -10.65 -3.62 6.57
C LEU A 37 -10.68 -3.89 5.06
N MET A 38 -9.85 -3.20 4.28
CA MET A 38 -9.68 -3.48 2.85
C MET A 38 -9.09 -4.86 2.62
N SER A 39 -8.05 -5.25 3.36
CA SER A 39 -7.45 -6.58 3.26
C SER A 39 -8.41 -7.69 3.74
N SER A 40 -9.13 -7.46 4.83
CA SER A 40 -10.13 -8.38 5.38
C SER A 40 -11.33 -8.53 4.44
N TRP A 41 -11.76 -7.45 3.80
CA TRP A 41 -12.83 -7.47 2.81
C TRP A 41 -12.42 -8.22 1.53
N LEU A 42 -11.19 -8.04 1.06
CA LEU A 42 -10.63 -8.81 -0.06
C LEU A 42 -10.54 -10.32 0.28
N GLN A 43 -10.32 -10.68 1.54
CA GLN A 43 -10.38 -12.08 2.00
C GLN A 43 -11.82 -12.63 2.00
N MET A 44 -12.82 -11.86 2.45
CA MET A 44 -14.24 -12.25 2.40
C MET A 44 -14.73 -12.44 0.98
N ALA A 45 -14.38 -11.54 0.06
CA ALA A 45 -14.73 -11.66 -1.36
C ALA A 45 -14.16 -12.94 -2.03
N ARG A 46 -13.01 -13.44 -1.55
CA ARG A 46 -12.43 -14.74 -1.98
C ARG A 46 -13.16 -15.94 -1.44
N GLN A 47 -13.69 -15.86 -0.22
CA GLN A 47 -14.46 -16.97 0.37
C GLN A 47 -15.79 -17.16 -0.35
N ASP A 48 -16.46 -16.07 -0.76
CA ASP A 48 -17.69 -16.12 -1.54
C ASP A 48 -17.45 -16.64 -2.96
N GLY A 49 -16.33 -16.29 -3.60
CA GLY A 49 -15.93 -16.85 -4.90
C GLY A 49 -15.70 -18.38 -4.88
N LYS A 50 -15.19 -18.91 -3.76
CA LYS A 50 -15.01 -20.37 -3.57
C LYS A 50 -16.31 -21.10 -3.28
N ARG A 51 -17.30 -20.46 -2.67
CA ARG A 51 -18.62 -21.05 -2.41
C ARG A 51 -19.50 -21.14 -3.65
N THR A 52 -19.33 -20.27 -4.63
CA THR A 52 -20.06 -20.33 -5.91
C THR A 52 -19.49 -21.34 -6.88
N SER A 53 -18.20 -21.67 -6.82
CA SER A 53 -17.58 -22.67 -7.71
C SER A 53 -17.87 -24.14 -7.33
N SER A 54 -18.39 -24.40 -6.12
CA SER A 54 -18.68 -25.77 -5.66
C SER A 54 -20.09 -26.26 -5.99
N ARG A 55 -20.94 -25.51 -6.67
CA ARG A 55 -22.35 -25.88 -6.96
C ARG A 55 -22.68 -26.12 -8.42
N LEU A 56 -21.73 -26.23 -9.33
CA LEU A 56 -21.97 -26.51 -10.74
C LEU A 56 -21.10 -27.67 -11.25
N LEU A 57 -21.38 -28.89 -10.75
CA LEU A 57 -20.99 -30.12 -11.42
C LEU A 57 -22.18 -31.07 -11.40
N ALA A 58 -23.12 -30.87 -12.34
CA ALA A 58 -24.04 -31.89 -12.79
C ALA A 58 -23.55 -32.40 -14.16
N PRO A 59 -23.54 -33.70 -14.41
CA PRO A 59 -22.95 -34.26 -15.62
C PRO A 59 -23.91 -34.09 -16.81
N VAL A 60 -23.40 -33.53 -17.92
CA VAL A 60 -24.11 -33.50 -19.21
C VAL A 60 -23.49 -34.56 -20.13
N PRO A 61 -24.32 -35.39 -20.85
CA PRO A 61 -23.85 -36.53 -21.61
C PRO A 61 -23.13 -36.12 -22.91
N ARG A 62 -22.09 -36.88 -23.22
CA ARG A 62 -21.29 -36.77 -24.46
C ARG A 62 -22.14 -37.00 -25.72
N ARG A 63 -22.11 -36.07 -26.66
CA ARG A 63 -22.32 -36.36 -28.09
C ARG A 63 -21.07 -35.96 -28.88
N ARG A 64 -20.67 -36.94 -29.71
CA ARG A 64 -19.54 -36.91 -30.64
C ARG A 64 -19.80 -35.98 -31.83
N GLY A 65 -18.78 -35.36 -32.37
CA GLY A 65 -18.81 -34.79 -33.71
C GLY A 65 -17.66 -33.86 -34.07
N LEU A 66 -16.67 -34.43 -34.71
CA LEU A 66 -15.85 -33.96 -35.83
C LEU A 66 -14.90 -32.78 -35.70
N ALA A 67 -13.66 -33.15 -36.01
CA ALA A 67 -12.47 -32.36 -36.24
C ALA A 67 -12.53 -31.49 -37.50
N LEU A 68 -11.81 -30.38 -37.49
CA LEU A 68 -11.03 -29.95 -38.65
C LEU A 68 -9.81 -29.11 -38.16
N ALA A 69 -8.66 -29.54 -38.69
CA ALA A 69 -7.35 -28.97 -38.48
C ALA A 69 -7.16 -27.70 -39.31
N GLY A 70 -6.31 -26.80 -38.84
CA GLY A 70 -5.82 -25.67 -39.63
C GLY A 70 -4.61 -25.02 -38.96
N THR A 71 -3.43 -25.48 -39.36
CA THR A 71 -2.12 -24.89 -39.08
C THR A 71 -1.93 -23.61 -39.87
N ALA A 72 -1.40 -22.55 -39.29
CA ALA A 72 -0.50 -21.60 -39.94
C ALA A 72 0.33 -20.82 -38.93
N ALA A 73 1.62 -21.04 -39.02
CA ALA A 73 2.65 -20.19 -38.43
C ALA A 73 2.82 -18.92 -39.26
N ALA A 74 3.06 -17.77 -38.64
CA ALA A 74 3.73 -16.66 -39.30
C ALA A 74 4.53 -15.83 -38.30
N VAL A 75 5.78 -15.72 -38.63
CA VAL A 75 6.89 -14.96 -38.08
C VAL A 75 6.74 -13.47 -38.45
N GLY A 76 7.07 -12.59 -37.48
CA GLY A 76 7.83 -11.34 -37.75
C GLY A 76 7.05 -10.12 -38.17
N ALA A 77 7.20 -9.06 -37.43
CA ALA A 77 7.87 -7.81 -37.84
C ALA A 77 7.51 -6.68 -36.87
N LEU A 78 8.53 -6.06 -36.34
CA LEU A 78 8.49 -4.73 -35.75
C LEU A 78 8.04 -3.72 -36.83
N THR A 79 6.91 -3.04 -36.61
CA THR A 79 6.58 -1.82 -37.35
C THR A 79 6.25 -0.71 -36.37
N LEU A 80 7.09 0.31 -36.38
CA LEU A 80 6.81 1.64 -35.87
C LEU A 80 5.53 2.17 -36.53
N GLY A 81 4.41 2.15 -35.86
CA GLY A 81 3.14 2.65 -36.35
C GLY A 81 2.99 4.14 -36.06
N VAL A 82 3.20 4.98 -37.05
CA VAL A 82 2.70 6.35 -37.08
C VAL A 82 1.19 6.30 -37.15
N THR A 83 0.51 6.70 -36.05
CA THR A 83 -0.95 6.83 -36.02
C THR A 83 -1.35 8.13 -36.71
N VAL A 84 -1.92 8.00 -37.91
CA VAL A 84 -2.65 9.08 -38.59
C VAL A 84 -3.97 9.30 -37.85
N LEU A 85 -4.17 10.48 -37.33
CA LEU A 85 -5.43 10.93 -36.72
C LEU A 85 -6.50 11.12 -37.82
N LEU A 86 -7.49 10.24 -37.85
CA LEU A 86 -8.76 10.46 -38.55
C LEU A 86 -9.75 11.12 -37.58
N PRO A 87 -10.47 12.18 -37.97
CA PRO A 87 -11.48 12.79 -37.11
C PRO A 87 -12.78 11.96 -37.19
N GLY A 88 -13.05 11.21 -36.19
CA GLY A 88 -14.30 10.46 -36.01
C GLY A 88 -14.52 10.15 -34.55
N THR A 89 -15.54 10.79 -33.97
CA THR A 89 -16.16 10.61 -32.67
C THR A 89 -15.83 9.30 -31.95
N SER A 90 -14.67 9.20 -31.34
CA SER A 90 -14.40 8.23 -30.31
C SER A 90 -14.46 8.97 -28.97
N SER A 91 -15.45 8.64 -28.16
CA SER A 91 -15.39 8.89 -26.72
C SER A 91 -14.12 8.22 -26.24
N THR A 92 -13.06 8.99 -26.05
CA THR A 92 -11.84 8.53 -25.37
C THR A 92 -12.31 7.99 -24.02
N PRO A 93 -12.09 6.70 -23.67
CA PRO A 93 -12.27 6.29 -22.31
C PRO A 93 -11.40 7.24 -21.49
N ALA A 94 -11.98 7.88 -20.46
CA ALA A 94 -11.19 8.65 -19.53
C ALA A 94 -10.06 7.75 -19.09
N ALA A 95 -8.82 8.10 -19.46
CA ALA A 95 -7.66 7.33 -19.07
C ALA A 95 -7.74 7.21 -17.56
N ALA A 96 -7.71 5.96 -17.07
CA ALA A 96 -7.75 5.73 -15.64
C ALA A 96 -6.70 6.63 -14.99
N ALA A 97 -7.08 7.38 -13.97
CA ALA A 97 -6.20 8.32 -13.26
C ALA A 97 -5.12 7.56 -12.44
N THR A 98 -4.55 6.53 -13.01
CA THR A 98 -3.45 5.77 -12.40
C THR A 98 -2.14 6.33 -12.92
N PRO A 99 -1.14 6.59 -12.05
CA PRO A 99 0.18 7.05 -12.46
C PRO A 99 0.82 6.10 -13.46
N GLU A 100 1.70 6.63 -14.30
CA GLU A 100 2.55 5.80 -15.15
C GLU A 100 3.40 4.87 -14.28
N LEU A 101 3.69 3.67 -14.79
CA LEU A 101 4.57 2.74 -14.11
C LEU A 101 5.99 3.31 -13.98
N LEU A 102 6.68 2.95 -12.92
CA LEU A 102 8.09 3.31 -12.77
C LEU A 102 8.92 2.71 -13.90
N THR A 103 9.87 3.50 -14.39
CA THR A 103 10.88 3.05 -15.35
C THR A 103 12.20 2.81 -14.64
N TYR A 104 12.87 1.70 -14.97
CA TYR A 104 14.10 1.28 -14.31
C TYR A 104 15.28 1.32 -15.28
N VAL A 105 16.39 1.89 -14.83
CA VAL A 105 17.67 1.84 -15.53
C VAL A 105 18.51 0.74 -14.88
N GLN A 106 18.83 -0.29 -15.63
CA GLN A 106 19.69 -1.39 -15.18
C GLN A 106 21.14 -0.92 -15.05
N ASP A 107 21.69 -0.99 -13.86
CA ASP A 107 23.10 -0.59 -13.62
C ASP A 107 24.08 -1.67 -14.11
N ALA A 108 23.68 -2.94 -14.08
CA ALA A 108 24.43 -4.10 -14.59
C ALA A 108 23.51 -5.33 -14.75
N PRO A 109 23.86 -6.31 -15.57
CA PRO A 109 23.08 -7.53 -15.67
C PRO A 109 23.08 -8.28 -14.33
N THR A 110 21.90 -8.68 -13.88
CA THR A 110 21.60 -9.54 -12.72
C THR A 110 22.40 -9.19 -11.45
N GLN A 111 21.93 -8.20 -10.71
CA GLN A 111 22.51 -7.85 -9.40
C GLN A 111 21.73 -8.53 -8.27
N ASP A 112 22.46 -9.02 -7.26
CA ASP A 112 21.90 -9.58 -6.04
C ASP A 112 21.33 -8.47 -5.14
N ALA A 113 20.01 -8.49 -4.93
CA ALA A 113 19.31 -7.52 -4.10
C ALA A 113 19.87 -7.51 -2.66
N ALA A 114 20.16 -8.68 -2.09
CA ALA A 114 20.69 -8.78 -0.73
C ALA A 114 22.06 -8.13 -0.62
N LYS A 115 22.93 -8.33 -1.61
CA LYS A 115 24.24 -7.68 -1.65
C LYS A 115 24.13 -6.16 -1.70
N ILE A 116 23.28 -5.62 -2.60
CA ILE A 116 23.11 -4.18 -2.75
C ILE A 116 22.51 -3.57 -1.48
N LEU A 117 21.51 -4.22 -0.88
CA LEU A 117 20.89 -3.74 0.38
C LEU A 117 21.90 -3.74 1.53
N ASN A 118 22.78 -4.72 1.63
CA ASN A 118 23.85 -4.71 2.63
C ASN A 118 24.88 -3.59 2.38
N GLU A 119 25.25 -3.31 1.13
CA GLU A 119 26.13 -2.18 0.79
C GLU A 119 25.48 -0.83 1.14
N LEU A 120 24.17 -0.69 0.89
CA LEU A 120 23.39 0.49 1.31
C LEU A 120 23.29 0.59 2.84
N ALA A 121 23.13 -0.53 3.54
CA ALA A 121 23.13 -0.60 5.00
C ALA A 121 24.47 -0.14 5.58
N ASP A 122 25.59 -0.58 5.00
CA ASP A 122 26.92 -0.14 5.41
C ASP A 122 27.14 1.33 5.14
N THR A 123 26.58 1.86 4.07
CA THR A 123 26.60 3.31 3.78
C THR A 123 25.76 4.10 4.80
N ALA A 124 24.56 3.60 5.10
CA ALA A 124 23.71 4.21 6.14
C ALA A 124 24.37 4.23 7.51
N ALA A 125 25.03 3.10 7.91
CA ALA A 125 25.70 2.98 9.20
C ALA A 125 26.86 3.97 9.40
N ARG A 126 27.47 4.44 8.33
CA ARG A 126 28.56 5.43 8.37
C ARG A 126 28.09 6.88 8.48
N ARG A 127 26.78 7.13 8.46
CA ARG A 127 26.24 8.49 8.59
C ARG A 127 26.39 9.00 10.02
N PRO A 128 26.54 10.34 10.21
CA PRO A 128 26.77 10.92 11.54
C PRO A 128 25.53 10.94 12.44
N ASP A 129 24.32 10.79 11.89
CA ASP A 129 23.05 10.81 12.61
C ASP A 129 22.80 9.49 13.38
N THR A 130 23.67 9.18 14.34
CA THR A 130 23.66 7.90 15.07
C THR A 130 22.55 7.80 16.11
N THR A 131 21.94 8.92 16.50
CA THR A 131 20.87 9.00 17.50
C THR A 131 19.81 10.00 17.05
N VAL A 132 18.58 9.80 17.51
CA VAL A 132 17.46 10.72 17.29
C VAL A 132 17.33 11.62 18.50
N HIS A 133 17.53 12.91 18.33
CA HIS A 133 17.44 13.92 19.37
C HIS A 133 16.57 15.09 18.91
N GLY A 134 15.77 15.66 19.84
CA GLY A 134 14.87 16.77 19.54
C GLY A 134 13.51 16.32 19.04
N THR A 135 12.81 17.21 18.38
CA THR A 135 11.48 16.96 17.80
C THR A 135 11.64 16.15 16.52
N GLU A 136 11.01 14.98 16.46
CA GLU A 136 10.93 14.17 15.24
C GLU A 136 9.94 14.84 14.27
N HIS A 137 10.33 14.97 13.00
CA HIS A 137 9.51 15.50 11.93
C HIS A 137 9.40 14.47 10.80
N LEU A 138 8.18 14.13 10.44
CA LEU A 138 7.85 13.23 9.35
C LEU A 138 6.87 13.92 8.41
N GLU A 139 7.19 13.93 7.12
CA GLU A 139 6.32 14.44 6.07
C GLU A 139 6.20 13.40 4.96
N SER A 140 4.99 13.11 4.53
CA SER A 140 4.71 12.16 3.45
C SER A 140 3.59 12.65 2.55
N ARG A 141 3.64 12.18 1.30
CA ARG A 141 2.53 12.29 0.35
C ARG A 141 2.15 10.90 -0.11
N SER A 142 0.89 10.56 0.03
CA SER A 142 0.33 9.29 -0.42
C SER A 142 -0.69 9.48 -1.53
N TRP A 143 -0.82 8.46 -2.36
CA TRP A 143 -1.79 8.35 -3.43
C TRP A 143 -2.39 6.94 -3.37
N ASN A 144 -3.66 6.83 -3.01
CA ASN A 144 -4.28 5.55 -2.74
C ASN A 144 -5.56 5.39 -3.53
N LEU A 145 -5.71 4.25 -4.22
CA LEU A 145 -6.96 3.86 -4.84
C LEU A 145 -7.91 3.34 -3.76
N ASN A 146 -8.86 4.17 -3.37
CA ASN A 146 -9.92 3.81 -2.44
C ASN A 146 -11.09 3.18 -3.18
N THR A 147 -11.57 2.05 -2.69
CA THR A 147 -12.68 1.33 -3.30
C THR A 147 -13.78 1.08 -2.28
N VAL A 148 -14.99 1.48 -2.61
CA VAL A 148 -16.18 1.19 -1.82
C VAL A 148 -16.96 0.10 -2.52
N ALA A 149 -17.14 -1.02 -1.82
CA ALA A 149 -17.94 -2.13 -2.32
C ALA A 149 -19.41 -1.97 -1.90
N GLY A 150 -20.30 -2.22 -2.84
CA GLY A 150 -21.73 -2.21 -2.65
C GLY A 150 -22.41 -3.04 -3.76
N ALA A 151 -23.68 -2.74 -4.04
CA ALA A 151 -24.35 -3.28 -5.21
C ALA A 151 -23.61 -2.92 -6.50
N LYS A 152 -22.90 -1.79 -6.49
CA LYS A 152 -21.94 -1.35 -7.49
C LYS A 152 -20.66 -0.94 -6.77
N THR A 153 -19.51 -1.25 -7.37
CA THR A 153 -18.20 -0.83 -6.87
C THR A 153 -17.90 0.59 -7.33
N ALA A 154 -17.46 1.46 -6.42
CA ALA A 154 -16.97 2.78 -6.73
C ALA A 154 -15.51 2.90 -6.29
N SER A 155 -14.64 3.30 -7.20
CA SER A 155 -13.22 3.54 -6.93
C SER A 155 -12.86 5.00 -7.15
N ALA A 156 -12.05 5.55 -6.27
CA ALA A 156 -11.48 6.88 -6.37
C ALA A 156 -10.05 6.88 -5.83
N VAL A 157 -9.20 7.65 -6.44
CA VAL A 157 -7.89 7.97 -5.90
C VAL A 157 -8.02 9.19 -5.03
N VAL A 158 -7.47 9.13 -3.84
CA VAL A 158 -7.46 10.24 -2.90
C VAL A 158 -6.01 10.56 -2.53
N PRO A 159 -5.39 11.57 -3.19
CA PRO A 159 -4.07 12.03 -2.78
C PRO A 159 -4.16 12.66 -1.38
N THR A 160 -3.18 12.38 -0.52
CA THR A 160 -3.15 12.89 0.85
C THR A 160 -1.74 13.34 1.21
N GLU A 161 -1.62 14.53 1.76
CA GLU A 161 -0.40 15.04 2.39
C GLU A 161 -0.55 14.88 3.90
N SER A 162 0.49 14.37 4.56
CA SER A 162 0.52 14.15 6.01
C SER A 162 1.82 14.66 6.60
N GLU A 163 1.73 15.32 7.72
CA GLU A 163 2.86 15.85 8.47
C GLU A 163 2.68 15.49 9.95
N LEU A 164 3.75 15.05 10.60
CA LEU A 164 3.77 14.65 11.99
C LEU A 164 5.00 15.21 12.69
N TRP A 165 4.77 15.92 13.78
CA TRP A 165 5.79 16.41 14.69
C TRP A 165 5.65 15.72 16.04
N VAL A 166 6.75 15.20 16.59
CA VAL A 166 6.74 14.53 17.89
C VAL A 166 7.88 15.03 18.75
N ASP A 167 7.53 15.69 19.85
CA ASP A 167 8.49 16.18 20.83
C ASP A 167 9.04 15.04 21.71
N PRO A 168 10.21 15.22 22.32
CA PRO A 168 10.81 14.22 23.21
C PRO A 168 9.93 13.83 24.41
N ASP A 169 9.02 14.70 24.86
CA ASP A 169 8.07 14.43 25.93
C ASP A 169 6.81 13.65 25.46
N GLY A 170 6.73 13.34 24.17
CA GLY A 170 5.62 12.64 23.55
C GLY A 170 4.49 13.55 23.07
N THR A 171 4.57 14.87 23.29
CA THR A 171 3.64 15.80 22.64
C THR A 171 3.73 15.64 21.14
N ALA A 172 2.58 15.56 20.45
CA ALA A 172 2.58 15.44 19.01
C ALA A 172 1.56 16.37 18.35
N HIS A 173 1.93 16.83 17.18
CA HIS A 173 1.08 17.60 16.28
C HIS A 173 1.07 16.89 14.93
N ALA A 174 -0.10 16.45 14.49
CA ALA A 174 -0.28 15.82 13.19
C ALA A 174 -1.26 16.61 12.35
N THR A 175 -0.91 16.83 11.11
CA THR A 175 -1.81 17.40 10.10
C THR A 175 -1.98 16.43 8.94
N SER A 176 -3.18 16.39 8.38
CA SER A 176 -3.47 15.62 7.17
C SER A 176 -4.42 16.41 6.28
N ARG A 177 -4.15 16.41 4.98
CA ARG A 177 -5.00 17.07 3.98
C ARG A 177 -5.16 16.16 2.76
N SER A 178 -6.40 15.85 2.44
CA SER A 178 -6.72 15.13 1.20
C SER A 178 -7.08 16.12 0.10
N ASP A 179 -6.54 15.90 -1.09
CA ASP A 179 -6.93 16.64 -2.29
C ASP A 179 -8.28 16.12 -2.83
N ALA A 180 -8.78 16.77 -3.90
CA ALA A 180 -9.98 16.31 -4.57
C ALA A 180 -9.77 14.89 -5.13
N PRO A 181 -10.72 13.96 -4.91
CA PRO A 181 -10.61 12.62 -5.45
C PRO A 181 -10.55 12.63 -6.99
N GLU A 182 -9.67 11.82 -7.53
CA GLU A 182 -9.57 11.51 -8.96
C GLU A 182 -10.29 10.19 -9.24
N PHE A 183 -10.94 10.08 -10.40
CA PHE A 183 -11.79 8.94 -10.69
C PHE A 183 -11.30 8.19 -11.93
N PRO A 184 -11.18 6.85 -11.87
CA PRO A 184 -10.81 6.03 -13.03
C PRO A 184 -11.80 6.16 -14.20
N THR A 185 -13.10 6.34 -13.88
CA THR A 185 -14.17 6.48 -14.86
C THR A 185 -15.23 7.45 -14.34
N GLU A 186 -16.03 8.03 -15.26
CA GLU A 186 -17.19 8.87 -14.88
C GLU A 186 -18.26 8.04 -14.16
N GLU A 187 -18.38 6.76 -14.44
CA GLU A 187 -19.26 5.85 -13.72
C GLU A 187 -18.80 5.70 -12.25
N SER A 188 -17.51 5.53 -12.00
CA SER A 188 -16.94 5.53 -10.63
C SER A 188 -17.25 6.83 -9.89
N ARG A 189 -17.09 7.99 -10.56
CA ARG A 189 -17.43 9.29 -9.99
C ARG A 189 -18.90 9.36 -9.56
N LYS A 190 -19.79 8.95 -10.45
CA LYS A 190 -21.23 8.94 -10.16
C LYS A 190 -21.56 8.06 -8.97
N HIS A 191 -21.07 6.80 -8.98
CA HIS A 191 -21.31 5.88 -7.87
C HIS A 191 -20.71 6.36 -6.56
N TRP A 192 -19.52 6.95 -6.57
CA TRP A 192 -18.88 7.56 -5.41
C TRP A 192 -19.76 8.65 -4.80
N LYS A 193 -20.28 9.53 -5.65
CA LYS A 193 -21.22 10.60 -5.25
C LYS A 193 -22.55 10.03 -4.72
N ASP A 194 -23.10 9.00 -5.38
CA ASP A 194 -24.36 8.34 -4.97
C ASP A 194 -24.21 7.67 -3.60
N LEU A 195 -22.99 7.26 -3.20
CA LEU A 195 -22.66 6.75 -1.89
C LEU A 195 -22.44 7.86 -0.83
N GLY A 196 -22.68 9.12 -1.17
CA GLY A 196 -22.51 10.26 -0.27
C GLY A 196 -21.05 10.62 0.03
N ARG A 197 -20.10 10.10 -0.76
CA ARG A 197 -18.68 10.38 -0.56
C ARG A 197 -18.29 11.76 -1.11
N PRO A 198 -17.36 12.49 -0.45
CA PRO A 198 -16.91 13.78 -0.92
C PRO A 198 -16.22 13.68 -2.29
N THR A 199 -16.47 14.67 -3.15
CA THR A 199 -15.87 14.79 -4.49
C THR A 199 -14.95 16.01 -4.63
N GLY A 200 -14.82 16.80 -3.59
CA GLY A 200 -13.88 17.91 -3.48
C GLY A 200 -12.76 17.61 -2.48
N PRO A 201 -11.81 18.53 -2.31
CA PRO A 201 -10.73 18.39 -1.35
C PRO A 201 -11.27 18.29 0.07
N GLY A 202 -10.61 17.49 0.89
CA GLY A 202 -10.88 17.38 2.32
C GLY A 202 -10.52 18.67 3.05
N LYS A 203 -11.15 18.90 4.20
CA LYS A 203 -10.67 19.91 5.12
C LYS A 203 -9.39 19.41 5.76
N PRO A 204 -8.41 20.28 6.05
CA PRO A 204 -7.27 19.88 6.86
C PRO A 204 -7.74 19.28 8.19
N GLU A 205 -7.28 18.10 8.49
CA GLU A 205 -7.46 17.45 9.78
C GLU A 205 -6.24 17.74 10.64
N VAL A 206 -6.46 18.19 11.87
CA VAL A 206 -5.39 18.46 12.83
C VAL A 206 -5.66 17.59 14.04
N ASN A 207 -4.61 16.92 14.52
CA ASN A 207 -4.66 16.13 15.73
C ASN A 207 -3.48 16.50 16.63
N ASP A 208 -3.81 17.00 17.82
CA ASP A 208 -2.85 17.34 18.85
C ASP A 208 -2.91 16.28 19.96
N GLU A 209 -1.79 15.67 20.28
CA GLU A 209 -1.66 14.73 21.38
C GLU A 209 -0.85 15.41 22.51
N PRO A 210 -1.34 15.36 23.77
CA PRO A 210 -0.59 15.93 24.91
C PRO A 210 0.66 15.10 25.21
N ALA A 211 1.57 15.69 26.00
CA ALA A 211 2.74 14.98 26.50
C ALA A 211 2.40 13.67 27.18
N GLY A 212 3.18 12.64 26.91
CA GLY A 212 2.96 11.31 27.47
C GLY A 212 3.25 10.16 26.51
N PRO A 213 2.98 8.91 26.94
CA PRO A 213 3.17 7.74 26.09
C PRO A 213 2.20 7.77 24.91
N ARG A 214 2.72 7.77 23.69
CA ARG A 214 1.92 7.63 22.47
C ARG A 214 1.59 6.16 22.21
N ALA A 215 0.36 5.91 21.74
CA ALA A 215 0.01 4.61 21.20
C ALA A 215 0.75 4.41 19.88
N ARG A 216 1.75 3.57 19.89
CA ARG A 216 2.53 3.14 18.72
C ARG A 216 2.32 1.65 18.48
N MET A 217 2.56 1.19 17.26
CA MET A 217 2.47 -0.25 16.96
C MET A 217 3.55 -1.03 17.72
N TRP A 218 4.72 -0.43 17.89
CA TRP A 218 5.83 -1.03 18.61
C TRP A 218 6.32 -0.14 19.75
N GLU A 219 6.54 -0.74 20.90
CA GLU A 219 7.14 -0.06 22.04
C GLU A 219 8.65 0.16 21.85
N GLY A 220 9.18 1.24 22.40
CA GLY A 220 10.61 1.57 22.36
C GLY A 220 11.14 1.95 20.96
N ARG A 221 12.46 2.02 20.85
CA ARG A 221 13.15 2.27 19.58
C ARG A 221 13.40 0.94 18.83
N PRO A 222 13.48 0.98 17.47
CA PRO A 222 13.81 -0.20 16.69
C PRO A 222 15.17 -0.78 17.12
N PRO A 223 15.27 -2.09 17.38
CA PRO A 223 16.56 -2.72 17.62
C PRO A 223 17.50 -2.57 16.42
N THR A 224 18.80 -2.40 16.68
CA THR A 224 19.84 -2.34 15.64
C THR A 224 20.44 -3.72 15.32
N ASP A 225 20.17 -4.73 16.13
CA ASP A 225 20.44 -6.13 15.81
C ASP A 225 19.37 -6.68 14.87
N VAL A 226 19.79 -7.29 13.77
CA VAL A 226 18.87 -7.76 12.69
C VAL A 226 17.88 -8.80 13.18
N LYS A 227 18.30 -9.75 14.02
CA LYS A 227 17.43 -10.81 14.54
C LYS A 227 16.41 -10.22 15.52
N ALA A 228 16.85 -9.35 16.41
CA ALA A 228 15.99 -8.66 17.35
C ALA A 228 14.97 -7.76 16.61
N LEU A 229 15.41 -7.04 15.56
CA LEU A 229 14.52 -6.20 14.74
C LEU A 229 13.44 -7.01 14.00
N LYS A 230 13.80 -8.15 13.41
CA LYS A 230 12.81 -9.07 12.79
C LYS A 230 11.74 -9.50 13.79
N THR A 231 12.16 -9.91 14.99
CA THR A 231 11.23 -10.32 16.05
C THR A 231 10.34 -9.16 16.51
N TRP A 232 10.92 -7.96 16.59
CA TRP A 232 10.21 -6.76 17.01
C TRP A 232 9.17 -6.31 15.96
N LEU A 233 9.52 -6.31 14.67
CA LEU A 233 8.59 -6.01 13.58
C LEU A 233 7.44 -7.02 13.51
N ALA A 234 7.71 -8.30 13.76
CA ALA A 234 6.72 -9.37 13.75
C ALA A 234 5.64 -9.26 14.84
N GLN A 235 5.84 -8.42 15.88
CA GLN A 235 4.81 -8.16 16.90
C GLN A 235 3.57 -7.47 16.32
N GLY A 236 3.75 -6.59 15.32
CA GLY A 236 2.66 -5.93 14.59
C GLY A 236 2.31 -6.63 13.27
N HIS A 237 3.28 -7.32 12.67
CA HIS A 237 3.19 -7.92 11.34
C HIS A 237 3.67 -9.37 11.33
N PRO A 238 2.77 -10.34 11.60
CA PRO A 238 3.12 -11.74 11.68
C PRO A 238 3.71 -12.29 10.38
N ILE A 239 4.84 -12.97 10.46
CA ILE A 239 5.58 -13.54 9.30
C ILE A 239 4.79 -14.63 8.57
N GLU A 240 3.77 -15.21 9.20
CA GLU A 240 2.85 -16.19 8.64
C GLU A 240 2.04 -15.63 7.46
N ASN A 241 1.90 -14.31 7.38
CA ASN A 241 1.25 -13.61 6.26
C ASN A 241 2.13 -13.56 5.00
N GLY A 242 3.38 -14.03 5.09
CA GLY A 242 4.31 -14.13 3.97
C GLY A 242 5.38 -13.03 3.95
N PRO A 243 6.36 -13.14 3.02
CA PRO A 243 7.52 -12.24 3.01
C PRO A 243 7.18 -10.76 2.80
N ALA A 244 6.09 -10.45 2.09
CA ALA A 244 5.64 -9.08 1.86
C ALA A 244 5.24 -8.35 3.15
N GLU A 245 4.87 -9.08 4.21
CA GLU A 245 4.51 -8.51 5.50
C GLU A 245 5.67 -7.71 6.13
N THR A 246 6.91 -8.12 5.85
CA THR A 246 8.09 -7.35 6.28
C THR A 246 8.16 -5.97 5.62
N LEU A 247 7.78 -5.85 4.34
CA LEU A 247 7.75 -4.57 3.64
C LEU A 247 6.63 -3.67 4.20
N VAL A 248 5.48 -4.27 4.53
CA VAL A 248 4.37 -3.56 5.19
C VAL A 248 4.80 -3.05 6.57
N ALA A 249 5.47 -3.90 7.38
CA ALA A 249 5.99 -3.51 8.68
C ALA A 249 6.98 -2.33 8.60
N VAL A 250 7.87 -2.36 7.60
CA VAL A 250 8.82 -1.26 7.37
C VAL A 250 8.09 0.01 6.95
N ASN A 251 7.07 -0.08 6.07
CA ASN A 251 6.25 1.06 5.69
C ASN A 251 5.58 1.71 6.91
N ASP A 252 4.95 0.92 7.77
CA ASP A 252 4.27 1.42 8.97
C ASP A 252 5.27 2.05 9.96
N LEU A 253 6.45 1.44 10.11
CA LEU A 253 7.53 1.99 10.93
C LEU A 253 7.96 3.40 10.47
N LEU A 254 8.04 3.63 9.16
CA LEU A 254 8.43 4.92 8.58
C LEU A 254 7.37 6.01 8.75
N HIS A 255 6.10 5.65 8.97
CA HIS A 255 5.04 6.59 9.30
C HIS A 255 5.01 6.97 10.79
N GLU A 256 5.64 6.16 11.65
CA GLU A 256 5.58 6.36 13.10
C GLU A 256 6.77 7.13 13.67
N ARG A 257 7.94 7.07 13.02
CA ARG A 257 9.16 7.63 13.62
C ARG A 257 10.31 7.87 12.65
N VAL A 258 11.16 8.81 13.03
CA VAL A 258 12.45 9.04 12.40
C VAL A 258 13.42 7.93 12.81
N LEU A 259 14.16 7.37 11.86
CA LEU A 259 15.18 6.35 12.10
C LEU A 259 16.58 6.98 12.15
N SER A 260 17.35 6.64 13.17
CA SER A 260 18.79 6.92 13.21
C SER A 260 19.56 6.11 12.15
N ALA A 261 20.81 6.48 11.88
CA ALA A 261 21.64 5.77 10.92
C ALA A 261 21.80 4.25 11.22
N PRO A 262 22.07 3.83 12.46
CA PRO A 262 22.11 2.41 12.81
C PRO A 262 20.77 1.69 12.61
N GLU A 263 19.65 2.33 12.93
CA GLU A 263 18.31 1.76 12.74
C GLU A 263 17.97 1.59 11.25
N ARG A 264 18.28 2.59 10.41
CA ARG A 264 18.14 2.46 8.95
C ARG A 264 18.99 1.32 8.39
N ALA A 265 20.23 1.21 8.84
CA ALA A 265 21.11 0.11 8.44
C ALA A 265 20.54 -1.26 8.84
N ALA A 266 19.97 -1.38 10.04
CA ALA A 266 19.32 -2.61 10.48
C ALA A 266 18.09 -2.94 9.63
N VAL A 267 17.25 -1.95 9.30
CA VAL A 267 16.08 -2.12 8.41
C VAL A 267 16.51 -2.62 7.03
N LEU A 268 17.54 -2.04 6.42
CA LEU A 268 18.05 -2.48 5.12
C LEU A 268 18.59 -3.92 5.16
N ARG A 269 19.24 -4.33 6.26
CA ARG A 269 19.69 -5.72 6.44
C ARG A 269 18.52 -6.67 6.64
N VAL A 270 17.45 -6.25 7.33
CA VAL A 270 16.22 -7.05 7.42
C VAL A 270 15.61 -7.25 6.03
N LEU A 271 15.56 -6.19 5.21
CA LEU A 271 15.08 -6.26 3.83
C LEU A 271 15.96 -7.16 2.95
N ALA A 272 17.29 -7.16 3.17
CA ALA A 272 18.21 -8.04 2.44
C ALA A 272 17.92 -9.54 2.67
N ASP A 273 17.30 -9.90 3.78
CA ASP A 273 16.92 -11.26 4.13
C ASP A 273 15.49 -11.64 3.69
N VAL A 274 14.76 -10.73 3.00
CA VAL A 274 13.38 -11.01 2.54
C VAL A 274 13.42 -11.94 1.33
N PRO A 275 12.83 -13.14 1.42
CA PRO A 275 12.81 -14.09 0.30
C PRO A 275 12.06 -13.52 -0.91
N GLY A 276 12.66 -13.60 -2.09
CA GLY A 276 12.05 -13.16 -3.35
C GLY A 276 12.15 -11.67 -3.64
N LEU A 277 12.71 -10.87 -2.73
CA LEU A 277 12.99 -9.46 -3.00
C LEU A 277 14.06 -9.35 -4.09
N SER A 278 13.80 -8.58 -5.14
CA SER A 278 14.65 -8.47 -6.31
C SER A 278 15.03 -7.01 -6.59
N TYR A 279 16.25 -6.77 -7.02
CA TYR A 279 16.72 -5.47 -7.46
C TYR A 279 16.24 -5.18 -8.89
N GLN A 280 15.64 -4.01 -9.10
CA GLN A 280 15.08 -3.61 -10.38
C GLN A 280 15.98 -2.63 -11.16
N GLY A 281 16.99 -2.05 -10.53
CA GLY A 281 17.82 -0.99 -11.09
C GLY A 281 17.62 0.35 -10.38
N THR A 282 18.10 1.41 -11.03
CA THR A 282 17.91 2.79 -10.58
C THR A 282 16.63 3.36 -11.17
N THR A 283 15.88 4.12 -10.39
CA THR A 283 14.66 4.80 -10.81
C THR A 283 14.53 6.16 -10.17
N THR A 284 13.55 6.94 -10.62
CA THR A 284 13.16 8.21 -10.01
C THR A 284 11.84 8.01 -9.28
N ASP A 285 11.76 8.42 -8.02
CA ASP A 285 10.54 8.37 -7.21
C ASP A 285 9.51 9.42 -7.64
N ARG A 286 8.33 9.40 -7.02
CA ARG A 286 7.24 10.33 -7.33
C ARG A 286 7.49 11.78 -6.89
N ALA A 287 8.60 12.05 -6.17
CA ALA A 287 9.08 13.40 -5.83
C ALA A 287 10.28 13.85 -6.69
N GLY A 288 10.65 13.07 -7.72
CA GLY A 288 11.75 13.41 -8.62
C GLY A 288 13.15 13.05 -8.09
N ARG A 289 13.28 12.24 -7.03
CA ARG A 289 14.56 11.85 -6.44
C ARG A 289 15.01 10.49 -7.02
N THR A 290 16.28 10.40 -7.35
CA THR A 290 16.85 9.15 -7.86
C THR A 290 17.18 8.18 -6.70
N GLY A 291 16.81 6.90 -6.86
CA GLY A 291 17.08 5.86 -5.88
C GLY A 291 17.22 4.47 -6.50
N LYS A 292 17.62 3.52 -5.68
CA LYS A 292 17.70 2.08 -6.03
C LYS A 292 16.37 1.40 -5.69
N ALA A 293 15.80 0.70 -6.67
CA ALA A 293 14.49 0.07 -6.57
C ALA A 293 14.58 -1.43 -6.25
N PHE A 294 13.80 -1.88 -5.28
CA PHE A 294 13.68 -3.27 -4.84
C PHE A 294 12.22 -3.68 -4.85
N SER A 295 11.88 -4.76 -5.56
CA SER A 295 10.50 -5.21 -5.71
C SER A 295 10.28 -6.62 -5.23
N LEU A 296 9.09 -6.86 -4.70
CA LEU A 296 8.60 -8.16 -4.30
C LEU A 296 7.20 -8.38 -4.88
N ASP A 297 7.04 -9.49 -5.61
CA ASP A 297 5.72 -9.92 -6.07
C ASP A 297 5.00 -10.68 -4.95
N ARG A 298 3.72 -10.33 -4.73
CA ARG A 298 2.87 -11.00 -3.75
C ARG A 298 1.57 -11.48 -4.37
N ASP A 299 1.18 -12.71 -4.01
CA ASP A 299 -0.09 -13.33 -4.40
C ASP A 299 -0.98 -13.64 -3.17
N HIS A 300 -0.48 -13.39 -1.95
CA HIS A 300 -1.20 -13.61 -0.70
C HIS A 300 -1.84 -12.33 -0.18
N GLY A 301 -2.98 -12.47 0.51
CA GLY A 301 -3.62 -11.37 1.23
C GLY A 301 -4.34 -10.33 0.37
N GLY A 302 -4.44 -10.52 -0.96
CA GLY A 302 -5.08 -9.53 -1.82
C GLY A 302 -5.11 -9.93 -3.30
N LEU A 303 -5.25 -8.97 -4.18
CA LEU A 303 -5.02 -9.17 -5.60
C LEU A 303 -3.50 -9.30 -5.84
N PRO A 304 -3.08 -10.10 -6.86
CA PRO A 304 -1.67 -10.20 -7.20
C PRO A 304 -1.06 -8.83 -7.49
N ALA A 305 -0.06 -8.47 -6.70
CA ALA A 305 0.56 -7.16 -6.74
C ALA A 305 2.09 -7.24 -6.63
N ARG A 306 2.76 -6.21 -7.12
CA ARG A 306 4.18 -5.95 -6.91
C ARG A 306 4.33 -4.77 -5.98
N GLN A 307 5.03 -4.96 -4.89
CA GLN A 307 5.44 -3.89 -3.99
C GLN A 307 6.88 -3.50 -4.28
N THR A 308 7.15 -2.20 -4.41
CA THR A 308 8.47 -1.65 -4.73
C THR A 308 8.86 -0.63 -3.69
N LEU A 309 10.06 -0.77 -3.14
CA LEU A 309 10.71 0.22 -2.29
C LEU A 309 11.82 0.92 -3.09
N ILE A 310 11.93 2.25 -2.95
CA ILE A 310 13.01 3.04 -3.53
C ILE A 310 13.90 3.54 -2.40
N VAL A 311 15.19 3.24 -2.46
CA VAL A 311 16.17 3.57 -1.40
C VAL A 311 17.18 4.58 -1.91
N ASP A 312 17.42 5.64 -1.15
CA ASP A 312 18.49 6.61 -1.40
C ASP A 312 19.87 5.97 -1.19
N PRO A 313 20.72 5.90 -2.22
CA PRO A 313 22.03 5.28 -2.09
C PRO A 313 23.00 6.05 -1.19
N ALA A 314 22.75 7.34 -0.96
CA ALA A 314 23.64 8.17 -0.14
C ALA A 314 23.36 8.08 1.37
N SER A 315 22.10 7.87 1.76
CA SER A 315 21.68 7.89 3.17
C SER A 315 21.09 6.58 3.67
N GLY A 316 20.72 5.66 2.77
CA GLY A 316 19.96 4.46 3.12
C GLY A 316 18.49 4.73 3.53
N ARG A 317 18.00 5.96 3.31
CA ARG A 317 16.58 6.27 3.55
C ARG A 317 15.72 5.61 2.48
N ILE A 318 14.60 5.04 2.89
CA ILE A 318 13.54 4.66 1.95
C ILE A 318 12.82 5.95 1.54
N LEU A 319 12.78 6.21 0.24
CA LEU A 319 12.19 7.40 -0.36
C LEU A 319 10.74 7.22 -0.74
N ASP A 320 10.40 6.01 -1.18
CA ASP A 320 9.08 5.70 -1.76
C ASP A 320 8.74 4.23 -1.53
N ASN A 321 7.45 3.96 -1.41
CA ASN A 321 6.85 2.62 -1.41
C ASN A 321 5.66 2.63 -2.36
N GLU A 322 5.72 1.84 -3.44
CA GLU A 322 4.69 1.78 -4.47
C GLU A 322 4.12 0.36 -4.60
N GLU A 323 2.81 0.26 -4.82
CA GLU A 323 2.12 -1.00 -5.11
C GLU A 323 1.45 -0.97 -6.47
N VAL A 324 1.73 -2.01 -7.28
CA VAL A 324 1.22 -2.19 -8.64
C VAL A 324 0.46 -3.51 -8.73
N LEU A 325 -0.80 -3.49 -9.17
CA LEU A 325 -1.50 -4.72 -9.55
C LEU A 325 -0.90 -5.28 -10.85
N THR A 326 -0.62 -6.59 -10.86
CA THR A 326 0.15 -7.23 -11.94
C THR A 326 -0.65 -8.18 -12.82
N LYS A 327 -1.68 -8.88 -12.29
CA LYS A 327 -2.37 -9.96 -13.00
C LYS A 327 -3.87 -9.74 -13.17
N THR A 328 -4.52 -9.14 -12.20
CA THR A 328 -5.96 -8.89 -12.21
C THR A 328 -6.33 -7.72 -11.31
N ALA A 329 -7.28 -6.92 -11.75
CA ALA A 329 -7.87 -5.84 -10.97
C ALA A 329 -9.12 -6.28 -10.18
N GLY A 330 -9.58 -7.51 -10.35
CA GLY A 330 -10.81 -7.98 -9.71
C GLY A 330 -12.00 -7.06 -10.02
N LYS A 331 -12.60 -6.49 -8.97
CA LYS A 331 -13.75 -5.57 -9.09
C LYS A 331 -13.35 -4.08 -9.12
N LEU A 332 -12.06 -3.75 -9.16
CA LEU A 332 -11.59 -2.35 -9.06
C LEU A 332 -11.87 -1.51 -10.32
N GLY A 333 -12.10 -2.16 -11.48
CA GLY A 333 -12.45 -1.48 -12.72
C GLY A 333 -11.31 -0.66 -13.35
N ILE A 334 -10.06 -1.03 -13.08
CA ILE A 334 -8.85 -0.39 -13.60
C ILE A 334 -8.09 -1.35 -14.54
N PRO A 335 -7.30 -0.85 -15.49
CA PRO A 335 -6.47 -1.68 -16.35
C PRO A 335 -5.36 -2.40 -15.56
N ILE A 336 -4.71 -3.40 -16.16
CA ILE A 336 -3.57 -4.12 -15.63
C ILE A 336 -2.42 -4.03 -16.63
N PRO A 337 -1.19 -3.73 -16.19
CA PRO A 337 -0.79 -3.36 -14.81
C PRO A 337 -1.21 -1.93 -14.43
N SER A 338 -1.46 -1.68 -13.15
CA SER A 338 -1.79 -0.34 -12.63
C SER A 338 -1.24 -0.11 -11.25
N VAL A 339 -0.70 1.09 -11.02
CA VAL A 339 -0.38 1.59 -9.68
C VAL A 339 -1.68 1.73 -8.90
N ILE A 340 -1.76 1.19 -7.70
CA ILE A 340 -2.91 1.30 -6.81
C ILE A 340 -2.62 2.10 -5.55
N SER A 341 -1.35 2.20 -5.18
CA SER A 341 -0.92 3.09 -4.12
C SER A 341 0.56 3.44 -4.25
N TYR A 342 0.93 4.60 -3.74
CA TYR A 342 2.30 4.91 -3.38
C TYR A 342 2.34 5.84 -2.18
N THR A 343 3.46 5.81 -1.46
CA THR A 343 3.79 6.77 -0.41
C THR A 343 5.20 7.30 -0.64
N VAL A 344 5.32 8.61 -0.77
CA VAL A 344 6.61 9.32 -0.86
C VAL A 344 6.92 9.89 0.51
N TYR A 345 8.06 9.54 1.08
CA TYR A 345 8.56 10.08 2.32
C TYR A 345 9.38 11.34 2.03
N LEU A 346 8.80 12.53 2.24
CA LEU A 346 9.39 13.81 1.90
C LEU A 346 10.40 14.26 2.95
N ALA A 347 10.04 14.16 4.23
CA ALA A 347 10.92 14.43 5.34
C ALA A 347 10.88 13.29 6.37
N ALA A 348 12.04 13.03 6.99
CA ALA A 348 12.21 12.18 8.17
C ALA A 348 13.48 12.62 8.89
N ASP A 349 13.39 13.67 9.67
CA ASP A 349 14.51 14.32 10.34
C ASP A 349 14.18 14.71 11.78
N THR A 350 15.17 15.23 12.48
CA THR A 350 15.00 15.78 13.82
C THR A 350 15.38 17.23 13.83
N GLN A 351 14.57 18.04 14.49
CA GLN A 351 14.82 19.44 14.70
C GLN A 351 15.09 19.74 16.19
N PRO A 352 15.80 20.83 16.52
CA PRO A 352 15.90 21.25 17.89
C PRO A 352 14.52 21.40 18.51
N ALA A 353 14.32 20.87 19.71
CA ALA A 353 13.06 21.07 20.43
C ALA A 353 12.76 22.56 20.55
N PRO A 354 11.49 22.99 20.35
CA PRO A 354 11.15 24.40 20.49
C PRO A 354 11.57 24.91 21.87
N THR A 355 12.32 26.02 21.90
CA THR A 355 12.61 26.72 23.16
C THR A 355 11.29 27.26 23.69
N ARG A 356 10.77 26.65 24.73
CA ARG A 356 9.59 27.13 25.48
C ARG A 356 9.95 28.34 26.33
#